data_3c995ceda67e3a69470d3300f22250b1
#
_entry.id   3c995ceda67e3a69470d3300f22250b1
#
_cell.length_a   1.000
_cell.length_b   1.000
_cell.length_c   1.000
_cell.angle_alpha   90.00
_cell.angle_beta   90.00
_cell.angle_gamma   90.00
#
_symmetry.space_group_name_H-M   'P 1'
#
loop_
_entity.id
_entity.type
_entity.pdbx_description
1 polymer ?
#
loop_
_entity_poly.entity_id
_entity_poly.type
_entity_poly.pdbx_seq_one_letter_code
_entity_poly.pdbx_strand_id
1 'polypeptide(L)'
;MIKKILIANRGEIALRVIRTCQTLGIKTVAVYSDEDYNSLHVKKATEAYHIGEAAPKESYLNQQKIMDAIVASGADAIHPGYGFLSENSDFAKLCEKNKINFIGPSAASMELCGDKMRCKAAMLKAKVPTIPGSPDLVKDADEALDIANKIGYPVLLKSVFGGGGRGIRLVNNDKELREAFETVTGESIAAFGKSAILVEKFLEKIRHIEYQLVRDKHGNAVHTFERECSIQRRNQKLIEQTPSPAVDQKTRERIGELVVKAAEAVDYTNLGTAEFLRADNGEFYFIEINARLQVEHPITELVTGLDLVKLQIDIANGEQIPFKQKDLKMNGYAIECRINAEDTFLDFAPSTGHVPDVTIPSGPGIRCDTYLYPGCTVSPFYDSLMAKLCTWGQTFEESRTRMLNALDDFYIQGVETSIPLYKTILKTKEYMEGKLSTDFLARFKVLDKLKSDIKKDMIEKQDAALAAAALYSTYYSSTIKAIPESSTHWKSKLDRA
;
A
#
# COMPACT_ATOMS: atom_id res chain seq x y z
N MET A 1 28.47 -3.97 12.60
CA MET A 1 27.26 -3.21 13.02
C MET A 1 27.11 -2.01 12.08
N ILE A 2 25.97 -1.85 11.45
CA ILE A 2 25.64 -0.77 10.53
C ILE A 2 25.67 0.56 11.27
N LYS A 3 26.37 1.57 10.72
CA LYS A 3 26.54 2.91 11.33
C LYS A 3 25.90 4.02 10.52
N LYS A 4 25.78 3.84 9.20
CA LYS A 4 25.21 4.81 8.29
C LYS A 4 24.42 4.11 7.20
N ILE A 5 23.15 4.46 7.06
CA ILE A 5 22.22 3.87 6.08
C ILE A 5 21.86 4.91 5.03
N LEU A 6 22.09 4.60 3.75
CA LEU A 6 21.48 5.34 2.63
C LEU A 6 20.06 4.79 2.42
N ILE A 7 19.08 5.68 2.33
CA ILE A 7 17.69 5.34 2.11
C ILE A 7 17.37 5.60 0.64
N ALA A 8 17.31 4.52 -0.16
CA ALA A 8 17.06 4.60 -1.60
C ALA A 8 15.55 4.71 -1.90
N ASN A 9 14.93 5.69 -1.28
CA ASN A 9 13.50 5.94 -1.42
C ASN A 9 13.18 7.40 -1.06
N ARG A 10 11.89 7.76 -1.18
CA ARG A 10 11.35 9.10 -0.92
C ARG A 10 10.07 9.05 -0.09
N GLY A 11 9.52 10.24 0.16
CA GLY A 11 8.19 10.38 0.74
C GLY A 11 8.08 9.83 2.17
N GLU A 12 6.93 9.24 2.48
CA GLU A 12 6.62 8.80 3.84
C GLU A 12 7.50 7.61 4.28
N ILE A 13 7.83 6.68 3.36
CA ILE A 13 8.65 5.51 3.71
C ILE A 13 10.10 5.91 4.02
N ALA A 14 10.67 6.88 3.31
CA ALA A 14 11.99 7.38 3.66
C ALA A 14 11.99 8.01 5.07
N LEU A 15 10.96 8.79 5.40
CA LEU A 15 10.77 9.32 6.75
C LEU A 15 10.60 8.24 7.81
N ARG A 16 9.83 7.19 7.47
CA ARG A 16 9.61 6.04 8.37
C ARG A 16 10.94 5.36 8.74
N VAL A 17 11.80 5.12 7.75
CA VAL A 17 13.13 4.53 7.96
C VAL A 17 14.04 5.50 8.75
N ILE A 18 14.06 6.79 8.40
CA ILE A 18 14.85 7.81 9.10
C ILE A 18 14.51 7.82 10.60
N ARG A 19 13.22 7.78 10.96
CA ARG A 19 12.77 7.79 12.37
C ARG A 19 13.32 6.60 13.17
N THR A 20 13.27 5.39 12.61
CA THR A 20 13.86 4.22 13.25
C THR A 20 15.38 4.34 13.37
N CYS A 21 16.07 4.77 12.32
CA CYS A 21 17.52 5.00 12.36
C CYS A 21 17.91 6.02 13.44
N GLN A 22 17.16 7.11 13.58
CA GLN A 22 17.36 8.12 14.63
C GLN A 22 17.22 7.51 16.02
N THR A 23 16.19 6.68 16.25
CA THR A 23 15.98 5.98 17.53
C THR A 23 17.15 5.03 17.85
N LEU A 24 17.75 4.42 16.81
CA LEU A 24 18.90 3.51 16.95
C LEU A 24 20.26 4.22 16.99
N GLY A 25 20.30 5.55 16.84
CA GLY A 25 21.54 6.32 16.77
C GLY A 25 22.32 6.08 15.45
N ILE A 26 21.67 5.59 14.40
CA ILE A 26 22.27 5.32 13.09
C ILE A 26 22.16 6.57 12.22
N LYS A 27 23.26 6.98 11.60
CA LYS A 27 23.28 8.11 10.65
C LYS A 27 22.51 7.75 9.38
N THR A 28 21.81 8.72 8.80
CA THR A 28 20.98 8.54 7.62
C THR A 28 21.41 9.42 6.46
N VAL A 29 21.40 8.84 5.27
CA VAL A 29 21.66 9.54 4.02
C VAL A 29 20.37 9.47 3.19
N ALA A 30 19.77 10.63 2.93
CA ALA A 30 18.67 10.73 1.99
C ALA A 30 19.22 10.93 0.56
N VAL A 31 18.50 10.39 -0.42
CA VAL A 31 18.69 10.75 -1.82
C VAL A 31 17.45 11.52 -2.30
N TYR A 32 17.64 12.46 -3.24
CA TYR A 32 16.53 13.27 -3.73
C TYR A 32 16.71 13.70 -5.18
N SER A 33 15.59 13.75 -5.91
CA SER A 33 15.49 14.35 -7.23
C SER A 33 15.22 15.85 -7.14
N ASP A 34 15.22 16.55 -8.26
CA ASP A 34 14.87 17.98 -8.33
C ASP A 34 13.53 18.29 -7.63
N GLU A 35 12.50 17.43 -7.83
CA GLU A 35 11.20 17.58 -7.21
C GLU A 35 11.21 17.49 -5.67
N ASP A 36 12.12 16.69 -5.13
CA ASP A 36 12.15 16.39 -3.70
C ASP A 36 13.13 17.26 -2.89
N TYR A 37 13.74 18.27 -3.51
CA TYR A 37 14.71 19.16 -2.85
C TYR A 37 14.24 19.69 -1.49
N ASN A 38 12.97 20.08 -1.40
CA ASN A 38 12.35 20.61 -0.18
C ASN A 38 11.62 19.57 0.69
N SER A 39 11.66 18.28 0.33
CA SER A 39 10.92 17.23 1.01
C SER A 39 11.40 16.98 2.44
N LEU A 40 10.49 16.52 3.31
CA LEU A 40 10.78 16.27 4.73
C LEU A 40 11.88 15.22 4.93
N HIS A 41 11.97 14.19 4.10
CA HIS A 41 13.00 13.17 4.23
C HIS A 41 14.41 13.74 4.00
N VAL A 42 14.54 14.71 3.10
CA VAL A 42 15.79 15.45 2.86
C VAL A 42 16.17 16.28 4.09
N LYS A 43 15.19 17.01 4.66
CA LYS A 43 15.40 17.88 5.83
C LYS A 43 15.68 17.11 7.13
N LYS A 44 15.21 15.87 7.24
CA LYS A 44 15.30 15.05 8.46
C LYS A 44 16.46 14.07 8.48
N ALA A 45 17.06 13.77 7.34
CA ALA A 45 18.24 12.92 7.24
C ALA A 45 19.49 13.65 7.80
N THR A 46 20.51 12.87 8.15
CA THR A 46 21.81 13.43 8.60
C THR A 46 22.56 14.10 7.43
N GLU A 47 22.45 13.49 6.26
CA GLU A 47 23.06 13.97 4.99
C GLU A 47 22.06 13.75 3.85
N ALA A 48 22.16 14.53 2.77
CA ALA A 48 21.33 14.37 1.60
C ALA A 48 22.12 14.56 0.30
N TYR A 49 21.84 13.72 -0.71
CA TYR A 49 22.53 13.74 -1.99
C TYR A 49 21.52 13.89 -3.13
N HIS A 50 21.76 14.86 -3.99
CA HIS A 50 21.00 15.03 -5.21
C HIS A 50 21.35 13.93 -6.21
N ILE A 51 20.34 13.26 -6.78
CA ILE A 51 20.51 12.11 -7.69
C ILE A 51 19.95 12.35 -9.09
N GLY A 52 19.48 13.56 -9.41
CA GLY A 52 19.07 13.93 -10.76
C GLY A 52 17.66 14.47 -10.89
N GLU A 53 17.16 14.43 -12.12
CA GLU A 53 15.90 15.01 -12.53
C GLU A 53 14.67 14.33 -11.89
N ALA A 54 13.51 14.97 -12.04
CA ALA A 54 12.23 14.51 -11.47
C ALA A 54 11.82 13.09 -11.88
N ALA A 55 12.06 12.72 -13.15
CA ALA A 55 11.66 11.40 -13.64
C ALA A 55 12.35 10.26 -12.88
N PRO A 56 11.61 9.22 -12.42
CA PRO A 56 12.20 8.13 -11.64
C PRO A 56 13.39 7.43 -12.33
N LYS A 57 13.35 7.27 -13.65
CA LYS A 57 14.45 6.67 -14.43
C LYS A 57 15.75 7.46 -14.36
N GLU A 58 15.65 8.79 -14.21
CA GLU A 58 16.77 9.70 -14.12
C GLU A 58 17.25 9.92 -12.68
N SER A 59 16.55 9.35 -11.69
CA SER A 59 16.83 9.52 -10.26
C SER A 59 16.71 8.21 -9.48
N TYR A 60 15.58 7.95 -8.84
CA TYR A 60 15.36 6.85 -7.90
C TYR A 60 15.47 5.43 -8.50
N LEU A 61 15.33 5.26 -9.82
CA LEU A 61 15.54 4.01 -10.54
C LEU A 61 16.94 3.91 -11.18
N ASN A 62 17.75 4.97 -11.09
CA ASN A 62 19.10 4.98 -11.61
C ASN A 62 20.08 4.37 -10.61
N GLN A 63 20.38 3.09 -10.81
CA GLN A 63 21.26 2.32 -9.92
C GLN A 63 22.63 2.95 -9.75
N GLN A 64 23.22 3.52 -10.83
CA GLN A 64 24.55 4.10 -10.76
C GLN A 64 24.57 5.37 -9.90
N LYS A 65 23.60 6.27 -10.06
CA LYS A 65 23.49 7.49 -9.24
C LYS A 65 23.28 7.18 -7.75
N ILE A 66 22.51 6.13 -7.45
CA ILE A 66 22.37 5.65 -6.07
C ILE A 66 23.69 5.12 -5.53
N MET A 67 24.43 4.32 -6.32
CA MET A 67 25.75 3.82 -5.93
C MET A 67 26.77 4.94 -5.74
N ASP A 68 26.76 5.94 -6.60
CA ASP A 68 27.64 7.12 -6.46
C ASP A 68 27.36 7.87 -5.15
N ALA A 69 26.08 8.00 -4.76
CA ALA A 69 25.69 8.59 -3.48
C ALA A 69 26.11 7.73 -2.28
N ILE A 70 26.07 6.39 -2.39
CA ILE A 70 26.60 5.48 -1.35
C ILE A 70 28.10 5.71 -1.16
N VAL A 71 28.86 5.71 -2.24
CA VAL A 71 30.31 5.91 -2.20
C VAL A 71 30.67 7.30 -1.64
N ALA A 72 29.99 8.34 -2.13
CA ALA A 72 30.24 9.72 -1.69
C ALA A 72 29.92 9.94 -0.21
N SER A 73 28.85 9.32 0.29
CA SER A 73 28.43 9.43 1.69
C SER A 73 29.21 8.51 2.65
N GLY A 74 29.84 7.47 2.13
CA GLY A 74 30.44 6.40 2.94
C GLY A 74 29.38 5.62 3.75
N ALA A 75 28.18 5.47 3.23
CA ALA A 75 27.15 4.63 3.83
C ALA A 75 27.58 3.14 3.75
N ASP A 76 27.40 2.40 4.83
CA ASP A 76 27.77 0.99 4.93
C ASP A 76 26.58 0.04 4.65
N ALA A 77 25.39 0.60 4.57
CA ALA A 77 24.17 -0.14 4.22
C ALA A 77 23.20 0.73 3.41
N ILE A 78 22.28 0.04 2.71
CA ILE A 78 21.19 0.66 1.97
C ILE A 78 19.85 0.07 2.41
N HIS A 79 18.86 0.94 2.69
CA HIS A 79 17.47 0.56 2.91
C HIS A 79 16.63 0.97 1.70
N PRO A 80 16.08 0.02 0.94
CA PRO A 80 15.34 0.33 -0.29
C PRO A 80 13.89 0.79 -0.04
N GLY A 81 13.35 0.60 1.17
CA GLY A 81 11.93 0.82 1.45
C GLY A 81 11.05 -0.17 0.68
N TYR A 82 10.06 0.36 -0.05
CA TYR A 82 9.22 -0.36 -1.01
C TYR A 82 9.10 0.42 -2.33
N GLY A 83 8.75 -0.25 -3.43
CA GLY A 83 8.79 0.35 -4.77
C GLY A 83 10.22 0.60 -5.26
N PHE A 84 10.37 1.35 -6.34
CA PHE A 84 11.66 1.66 -6.97
C PHE A 84 12.61 0.44 -7.09
N LEU A 85 13.72 0.44 -6.38
CA LEU A 85 14.74 -0.62 -6.44
C LEU A 85 14.58 -1.71 -5.37
N SER A 86 13.51 -1.69 -4.58
CA SER A 86 13.35 -2.61 -3.44
C SER A 86 13.23 -4.09 -3.82
N GLU A 87 12.74 -4.40 -5.02
CA GLU A 87 12.63 -5.76 -5.56
C GLU A 87 13.49 -5.97 -6.81
N ASN A 88 14.53 -5.12 -6.98
CA ASN A 88 15.44 -5.21 -8.10
C ASN A 88 16.65 -6.08 -7.74
N SER A 89 16.66 -7.32 -8.21
CA SER A 89 17.74 -8.29 -7.94
C SER A 89 19.08 -7.87 -8.49
N ASP A 90 19.14 -7.16 -9.64
CA ASP A 90 20.39 -6.69 -10.22
C ASP A 90 21.01 -5.60 -9.35
N PHE A 91 20.17 -4.74 -8.75
CA PHE A 91 20.64 -3.76 -7.79
C PHE A 91 21.15 -4.41 -6.48
N ALA A 92 20.46 -5.42 -5.99
CA ALA A 92 20.92 -6.20 -4.84
C ALA A 92 22.29 -6.86 -5.12
N LYS A 93 22.48 -7.48 -6.31
CA LYS A 93 23.79 -8.01 -6.76
C LYS A 93 24.86 -6.93 -6.83
N LEU A 94 24.50 -5.74 -7.33
CA LEU A 94 25.42 -4.61 -7.41
C LEU A 94 25.88 -4.17 -6.01
N CYS A 95 24.97 -4.13 -5.02
CA CYS A 95 25.31 -3.87 -3.63
C CYS A 95 26.23 -4.95 -3.05
N GLU A 96 25.91 -6.23 -3.23
CA GLU A 96 26.72 -7.37 -2.78
C GLU A 96 28.15 -7.30 -3.36
N LYS A 97 28.29 -7.06 -4.67
CA LYS A 97 29.58 -6.91 -5.34
C LYS A 97 30.43 -5.79 -4.75
N ASN A 98 29.81 -4.69 -4.33
CA ASN A 98 30.48 -3.54 -3.73
C ASN A 98 30.58 -3.63 -2.20
N LYS A 99 30.22 -4.76 -1.59
CA LYS A 99 30.24 -4.99 -0.13
C LYS A 99 29.35 -4.00 0.65
N ILE A 100 28.29 -3.51 0.04
CA ILE A 100 27.25 -2.70 0.67
C ILE A 100 26.15 -3.63 1.20
N ASN A 101 25.82 -3.48 2.47
CA ASN A 101 24.78 -4.30 3.09
C ASN A 101 23.38 -3.86 2.60
N PHE A 102 22.79 -4.64 1.70
CA PHE A 102 21.41 -4.44 1.25
C PHE A 102 20.44 -4.93 2.36
N ILE A 103 19.64 -4.02 2.93
CA ILE A 103 18.67 -4.34 3.98
C ILE A 103 17.41 -4.92 3.33
N GLY A 104 17.42 -6.22 3.16
CA GLY A 104 16.40 -6.98 2.44
C GLY A 104 16.86 -8.43 2.22
N PRO A 105 16.14 -9.21 1.39
CA PRO A 105 16.55 -10.57 1.03
C PRO A 105 17.78 -10.57 0.12
N SER A 106 18.38 -11.75 -0.04
CA SER A 106 19.46 -11.95 -1.02
C SER A 106 18.97 -11.75 -2.45
N ALA A 107 19.87 -11.38 -3.35
CA ALA A 107 19.53 -11.24 -4.77
C ALA A 107 18.97 -12.54 -5.37
N ALA A 108 19.50 -13.70 -4.99
CA ALA A 108 19.03 -15.00 -5.45
C ALA A 108 17.60 -15.31 -4.98
N SER A 109 17.28 -15.03 -3.71
CA SER A 109 15.94 -15.19 -3.16
C SER A 109 14.94 -14.22 -3.84
N MET A 110 15.38 -12.97 -4.08
CA MET A 110 14.58 -11.96 -4.79
C MET A 110 14.26 -12.38 -6.23
N GLU A 111 15.24 -12.93 -6.97
CA GLU A 111 15.02 -13.48 -8.31
C GLU A 111 14.03 -14.62 -8.31
N LEU A 112 14.17 -15.56 -7.36
CA LEU A 112 13.27 -16.70 -7.24
C LEU A 112 11.84 -16.27 -6.91
N CYS A 113 11.66 -15.32 -5.99
CA CYS A 113 10.34 -14.76 -5.65
C CYS A 113 9.72 -13.98 -6.82
N GLY A 114 10.53 -13.27 -7.59
CA GLY A 114 10.06 -12.49 -8.76
C GLY A 114 9.70 -13.36 -9.99
N ASP A 115 10.23 -14.56 -10.09
CA ASP A 115 9.88 -15.52 -11.14
C ASP A 115 8.66 -16.35 -10.73
N LYS A 116 7.48 -15.96 -11.21
CA LYS A 116 6.20 -16.60 -10.83
C LYS A 116 6.17 -18.11 -11.03
N MET A 117 6.80 -18.62 -12.10
CA MET A 117 6.80 -20.05 -12.40
C MET A 117 7.73 -20.81 -11.46
N ARG A 118 8.96 -20.33 -11.27
CA ARG A 118 9.93 -20.93 -10.35
C ARG A 118 9.46 -20.85 -8.91
N CYS A 119 8.88 -19.72 -8.50
CA CYS A 119 8.30 -19.54 -7.17
C CYS A 119 7.14 -20.54 -6.95
N LYS A 120 6.17 -20.63 -7.89
CA LYS A 120 5.07 -21.60 -7.81
C LYS A 120 5.57 -23.04 -7.71
N ALA A 121 6.57 -23.41 -8.50
CA ALA A 121 7.16 -24.75 -8.45
C ALA A 121 7.82 -25.02 -7.08
N ALA A 122 8.53 -24.06 -6.49
CA ALA A 122 9.08 -24.15 -5.14
C ALA A 122 7.99 -24.34 -4.08
N MET A 123 6.89 -23.57 -4.18
CA MET A 123 5.75 -23.69 -3.26
C MET A 123 5.08 -25.06 -3.34
N LEU A 124 4.85 -25.58 -4.53
CA LEU A 124 4.27 -26.93 -4.72
C LEU A 124 5.17 -28.00 -4.11
N LYS A 125 6.51 -27.92 -4.30
CA LYS A 125 7.48 -28.83 -3.69
C LYS A 125 7.45 -28.76 -2.16
N ALA A 126 7.26 -27.57 -1.61
CA ALA A 126 7.12 -27.33 -0.17
C ALA A 126 5.71 -27.65 0.39
N LYS A 127 4.80 -28.13 -0.46
CA LYS A 127 3.40 -28.43 -0.09
C LYS A 127 2.62 -27.18 0.38
N VAL A 128 2.98 -26.00 -0.12
CA VAL A 128 2.21 -24.77 0.04
C VAL A 128 1.15 -24.75 -1.07
N PRO A 129 -0.15 -24.69 -0.73
CA PRO A 129 -1.22 -24.69 -1.71
C PRO A 129 -1.13 -23.49 -2.65
N THR A 130 -1.17 -23.73 -3.96
CA THR A 130 -1.25 -22.70 -5.01
C THR A 130 -2.57 -22.80 -5.73
N ILE A 131 -2.97 -21.74 -6.45
CA ILE A 131 -4.19 -21.78 -7.26
C ILE A 131 -4.10 -22.99 -8.22
N PRO A 132 -5.11 -23.88 -8.22
CA PRO A 132 -5.16 -25.01 -9.14
C PRO A 132 -5.06 -24.55 -10.61
N GLY A 133 -4.22 -25.18 -11.39
CA GLY A 133 -4.00 -24.78 -12.78
C GLY A 133 -2.88 -25.58 -13.43
N SER A 134 -2.43 -25.09 -14.59
CA SER A 134 -1.31 -25.69 -15.29
C SER A 134 -0.03 -25.61 -14.46
N PRO A 135 0.74 -26.71 -14.39
CA PRO A 135 2.03 -26.70 -13.71
C PRO A 135 3.09 -25.90 -14.49
N ASP A 136 2.91 -25.81 -15.81
CA ASP A 136 3.79 -25.12 -16.75
C ASP A 136 2.98 -24.44 -17.86
N LEU A 137 3.67 -23.81 -18.80
CA LEU A 137 3.05 -23.23 -19.98
C LEU A 137 2.32 -24.30 -20.80
N VAL A 138 1.10 -23.99 -21.23
CA VAL A 138 0.31 -24.88 -22.10
C VAL A 138 0.74 -24.72 -23.54
N LYS A 139 0.89 -25.86 -24.24
CA LYS A 139 1.39 -25.90 -25.62
C LYS A 139 0.31 -25.57 -26.63
N ASP A 140 -0.91 -26.09 -26.38
CA ASP A 140 -2.04 -26.00 -27.30
C ASP A 140 -3.38 -26.00 -26.59
N ALA A 141 -4.46 -25.83 -27.33
CA ALA A 141 -5.82 -25.78 -26.78
C ALA A 141 -6.28 -27.13 -26.21
N ASP A 142 -5.77 -28.26 -26.69
CA ASP A 142 -6.16 -29.58 -26.19
C ASP A 142 -5.57 -29.83 -24.79
N GLU A 143 -4.29 -29.51 -24.58
CA GLU A 143 -3.68 -29.53 -23.25
C GLU A 143 -4.40 -28.58 -22.28
N ALA A 144 -4.79 -27.38 -22.76
CA ALA A 144 -5.56 -26.45 -21.97
C ALA A 144 -6.92 -27.01 -21.55
N LEU A 145 -7.62 -27.73 -22.45
CA LEU A 145 -8.89 -28.40 -22.19
C LEU A 145 -8.74 -29.50 -21.13
N ASP A 146 -7.72 -30.34 -21.26
CA ASP A 146 -7.47 -31.43 -20.31
C ASP A 146 -7.25 -30.91 -18.93
N ILE A 147 -6.48 -29.82 -18.80
CA ILE A 147 -6.24 -29.14 -17.51
C ILE A 147 -7.55 -28.52 -16.97
N ALA A 148 -8.28 -27.77 -17.81
CA ALA A 148 -9.53 -27.13 -17.41
C ALA A 148 -10.58 -28.15 -16.94
N ASN A 149 -10.73 -29.27 -17.64
CA ASN A 149 -11.63 -30.35 -17.24
C ASN A 149 -11.21 -31.01 -15.92
N LYS A 150 -9.91 -31.14 -15.67
CA LYS A 150 -9.39 -31.67 -14.40
C LYS A 150 -9.64 -30.77 -13.21
N ILE A 151 -9.45 -29.45 -13.36
CA ILE A 151 -9.62 -28.47 -12.27
C ILE A 151 -11.05 -27.93 -12.16
N GLY A 152 -11.88 -28.18 -13.19
CA GLY A 152 -13.26 -27.74 -13.30
C GLY A 152 -13.42 -26.27 -13.69
N TYR A 153 -14.46 -25.97 -14.47
CA TYR A 153 -14.83 -24.59 -14.85
C TYR A 153 -15.46 -23.81 -13.68
N PRO A 154 -15.45 -22.46 -13.69
CA PRO A 154 -14.78 -21.59 -14.66
C PRO A 154 -13.26 -21.56 -14.45
N VAL A 155 -12.52 -21.25 -15.53
CA VAL A 155 -11.06 -21.10 -15.55
C VAL A 155 -10.64 -19.78 -16.18
N LEU A 156 -9.41 -19.35 -15.88
CA LEU A 156 -8.76 -18.21 -16.53
C LEU A 156 -7.66 -18.72 -17.46
N LEU A 157 -7.66 -18.23 -18.69
CA LEU A 157 -6.50 -18.27 -19.56
C LEU A 157 -5.70 -17.00 -19.37
N LYS A 158 -4.41 -17.14 -19.07
CA LYS A 158 -3.52 -16.00 -18.77
C LYS A 158 -2.27 -16.06 -19.63
N SER A 159 -1.94 -14.96 -20.31
CA SER A 159 -0.59 -14.77 -20.85
C SER A 159 0.37 -14.42 -19.70
N VAL A 160 1.50 -15.13 -19.60
CA VAL A 160 2.54 -14.90 -18.57
C VAL A 160 3.13 -13.50 -18.66
N PHE A 161 3.17 -12.94 -19.88
CA PHE A 161 3.69 -11.59 -20.14
C PHE A 161 2.61 -10.50 -20.01
N GLY A 162 1.33 -10.88 -19.85
CA GLY A 162 0.21 -9.96 -19.67
C GLY A 162 0.21 -9.35 -18.26
N GLY A 163 -0.02 -8.05 -18.19
CA GLY A 163 -0.21 -7.31 -16.94
C GLY A 163 -1.41 -6.38 -17.01
N GLY A 164 -1.97 -5.98 -15.85
CA GLY A 164 -3.06 -5.01 -15.80
C GLY A 164 -4.38 -5.47 -16.46
N GLY A 165 -4.64 -6.80 -16.52
CA GLY A 165 -5.85 -7.36 -17.11
C GLY A 165 -5.78 -7.64 -18.63
N ARG A 166 -4.67 -7.31 -19.29
CA ARG A 166 -4.44 -7.66 -20.70
C ARG A 166 -3.92 -9.09 -20.81
N GLY A 167 -4.45 -9.84 -21.80
CA GLY A 167 -4.09 -11.25 -22.01
C GLY A 167 -4.70 -12.20 -20.97
N ILE A 168 -5.82 -11.83 -20.32
CA ILE A 168 -6.59 -12.68 -19.40
C ILE A 168 -7.99 -12.84 -19.94
N ARG A 169 -8.48 -14.08 -19.99
CA ARG A 169 -9.86 -14.40 -20.41
C ARG A 169 -10.49 -15.38 -19.41
N LEU A 170 -11.68 -15.03 -18.97
CA LEU A 170 -12.56 -15.95 -18.21
C LEU A 170 -13.27 -16.87 -19.18
N VAL A 171 -13.29 -18.15 -18.85
CA VAL A 171 -13.82 -19.23 -19.71
C VAL A 171 -14.69 -20.15 -18.87
N ASN A 172 -15.90 -20.46 -19.35
CA ASN A 172 -16.89 -21.20 -18.59
C ASN A 172 -17.13 -22.64 -19.12
N ASN A 173 -16.62 -22.95 -20.31
CA ASN A 173 -16.81 -24.26 -20.96
C ASN A 173 -15.77 -24.50 -22.05
N ASP A 174 -15.74 -25.75 -22.57
CA ASP A 174 -14.79 -26.20 -23.58
C ASP A 174 -14.80 -25.39 -24.86
N LYS A 175 -16.00 -24.97 -25.33
CA LYS A 175 -16.13 -24.19 -26.56
C LYS A 175 -15.50 -22.81 -26.40
N GLU A 176 -15.84 -22.12 -25.32
CA GLU A 176 -15.26 -20.80 -25.00
C GLU A 176 -13.74 -20.90 -24.83
N LEU A 177 -13.23 -22.02 -24.29
CA LEU A 177 -11.80 -22.21 -24.07
C LEU A 177 -11.03 -22.23 -25.38
N ARG A 178 -11.49 -22.95 -26.39
CA ARG A 178 -10.81 -23.02 -27.70
C ARG A 178 -10.74 -21.63 -28.36
N GLU A 179 -11.86 -20.94 -28.41
CA GLU A 179 -11.95 -19.58 -28.97
C GLU A 179 -11.06 -18.57 -28.23
N ALA A 180 -11.07 -18.63 -26.89
CA ALA A 180 -10.26 -17.76 -26.05
C ALA A 180 -8.76 -18.09 -26.16
N PHE A 181 -8.38 -19.39 -26.30
CA PHE A 181 -7.00 -19.81 -26.43
C PHE A 181 -6.35 -19.22 -27.66
N GLU A 182 -7.02 -19.29 -28.83
CA GLU A 182 -6.55 -18.70 -30.08
C GLU A 182 -6.35 -17.18 -29.93
N THR A 183 -7.33 -16.51 -29.31
CA THR A 183 -7.30 -15.06 -29.08
C THR A 183 -6.13 -14.66 -28.19
N VAL A 184 -5.98 -15.31 -27.02
CA VAL A 184 -4.91 -14.99 -26.05
C VAL A 184 -3.53 -15.34 -26.63
N THR A 185 -3.44 -16.41 -27.44
CA THR A 185 -2.21 -16.76 -28.15
C THR A 185 -1.82 -15.68 -29.15
N GLY A 186 -2.77 -15.21 -29.96
CA GLY A 186 -2.53 -14.14 -30.92
C GLY A 186 -2.10 -12.82 -30.23
N GLU A 187 -2.80 -12.42 -29.15
CA GLU A 187 -2.44 -11.25 -28.34
C GLU A 187 -1.03 -11.38 -27.74
N SER A 188 -0.69 -12.58 -27.21
CA SER A 188 0.63 -12.84 -26.61
C SER A 188 1.76 -12.76 -27.65
N ILE A 189 1.57 -13.37 -28.82
CA ILE A 189 2.55 -13.32 -29.92
C ILE A 189 2.72 -11.88 -30.43
N ALA A 190 1.62 -11.16 -30.64
CA ALA A 190 1.67 -9.78 -31.14
C ALA A 190 2.39 -8.84 -30.18
N ALA A 191 2.20 -9.03 -28.85
CA ALA A 191 2.80 -8.16 -27.85
C ALA A 191 4.23 -8.54 -27.46
N PHE A 192 4.57 -9.85 -27.49
CA PHE A 192 5.80 -10.38 -26.88
C PHE A 192 6.61 -11.31 -27.78
N GLY A 193 6.16 -11.54 -29.02
CA GLY A 193 6.85 -12.38 -30.01
C GLY A 193 6.77 -13.89 -29.75
N LYS A 194 6.09 -14.34 -28.68
CA LYS A 194 5.93 -15.76 -28.33
C LYS A 194 4.65 -16.00 -27.55
N SER A 195 4.10 -17.21 -27.68
CA SER A 195 2.99 -17.67 -26.86
C SER A 195 3.50 -18.20 -25.53
N ALA A 196 2.87 -17.79 -24.44
CA ALA A 196 3.13 -18.28 -23.10
C ALA A 196 1.84 -18.19 -22.28
N ILE A 197 1.03 -19.24 -22.32
CA ILE A 197 -0.31 -19.28 -21.71
C ILE A 197 -0.31 -20.22 -20.52
N LEU A 198 -1.02 -19.83 -19.47
CA LEU A 198 -1.36 -20.61 -18.29
C LEU A 198 -2.88 -20.77 -18.19
N VAL A 199 -3.31 -21.92 -17.68
CA VAL A 199 -4.70 -22.17 -17.26
C VAL A 199 -4.74 -22.14 -15.74
N GLU A 200 -5.63 -21.35 -15.14
CA GLU A 200 -5.82 -21.32 -13.70
C GLU A 200 -7.31 -21.37 -13.34
N LYS A 201 -7.63 -21.99 -12.19
CA LYS A 201 -8.98 -21.97 -11.65
C LYS A 201 -9.41 -20.53 -11.39
N PHE A 202 -10.59 -20.14 -11.89
CA PHE A 202 -11.20 -18.88 -11.50
C PHE A 202 -11.81 -19.01 -10.11
N LEU A 203 -11.45 -18.09 -9.23
CA LEU A 203 -11.96 -18.02 -7.87
C LEU A 203 -12.88 -16.82 -7.75
N GLU A 204 -14.10 -17.04 -7.29
CA GLU A 204 -15.09 -15.98 -7.05
C GLU A 204 -15.03 -15.49 -5.60
N LYS A 205 -15.45 -14.24 -5.39
CA LYS A 205 -15.59 -13.61 -4.05
C LYS A 205 -14.36 -13.80 -3.18
N ILE A 206 -13.19 -13.67 -3.78
CA ILE A 206 -11.92 -13.89 -3.12
C ILE A 206 -11.61 -12.80 -2.12
N ARG A 207 -10.92 -13.19 -1.04
CA ARG A 207 -10.25 -12.27 -0.13
C ARG A 207 -8.76 -12.30 -0.40
N HIS A 208 -8.15 -11.14 -0.30
CA HIS A 208 -6.71 -10.99 -0.32
C HIS A 208 -6.22 -10.93 1.13
N ILE A 209 -5.58 -11.98 1.58
CA ILE A 209 -5.04 -12.11 2.93
C ILE A 209 -3.56 -12.39 2.82
N GLU A 210 -2.76 -11.63 3.52
CA GLU A 210 -1.31 -11.75 3.49
C GLU A 210 -0.74 -11.95 4.88
N TYR A 211 0.45 -12.55 4.96
CA TYR A 211 1.14 -12.77 6.22
C TYR A 211 2.51 -12.12 6.21
N GLN A 212 2.81 -11.36 7.24
CA GLN A 212 4.13 -10.79 7.43
C GLN A 212 5.12 -11.88 7.83
N LEU A 213 6.12 -12.08 6.99
CA LEU A 213 7.20 -13.05 7.17
C LEU A 213 8.42 -12.36 7.74
N VAL A 214 9.12 -13.04 8.66
CA VAL A 214 10.42 -12.65 9.18
C VAL A 214 11.31 -13.89 9.25
N ARG A 215 12.51 -13.85 8.63
CA ARG A 215 13.49 -14.92 8.73
C ARG A 215 14.90 -14.33 8.82
N ASP A 216 15.69 -14.81 9.79
CA ASP A 216 17.07 -14.38 9.97
C ASP A 216 18.07 -15.25 9.19
N LYS A 217 19.34 -14.84 9.19
CA LYS A 217 20.44 -15.57 8.54
C LYS A 217 20.83 -16.86 9.25
N HIS A 218 20.29 -17.11 10.45
CA HIS A 218 20.55 -18.31 11.26
C HIS A 218 19.48 -19.39 11.04
N GLY A 219 18.47 -19.12 10.20
CA GLY A 219 17.39 -20.05 9.87
C GLY A 219 16.18 -19.95 10.80
N ASN A 220 16.15 -19.04 11.78
CA ASN A 220 14.95 -18.81 12.56
C ASN A 220 13.93 -18.09 11.68
N ALA A 221 12.70 -18.60 11.63
CA ALA A 221 11.61 -18.03 10.85
C ALA A 221 10.34 -17.95 11.70
N VAL A 222 9.64 -16.83 11.58
CA VAL A 222 8.35 -16.58 12.23
C VAL A 222 7.44 -15.82 11.27
N HIS A 223 6.13 -15.86 11.54
CA HIS A 223 5.18 -14.91 10.95
C HIS A 223 4.67 -13.96 12.03
N THR A 224 4.45 -12.68 11.68
CA THR A 224 3.89 -11.70 12.60
C THR A 224 2.44 -11.38 12.24
N PHE A 225 1.67 -12.46 12.01
CA PHE A 225 0.24 -12.50 11.72
C PHE A 225 -0.16 -11.98 10.34
N GLU A 226 -1.49 -12.05 10.11
CA GLU A 226 -2.09 -11.70 8.83
C GLU A 226 -2.56 -10.24 8.79
N ARG A 227 -2.72 -9.77 7.54
CA ARG A 227 -3.44 -8.55 7.18
C ARG A 227 -4.51 -8.89 6.14
N GLU A 228 -5.69 -8.34 6.30
CA GLU A 228 -6.81 -8.39 5.35
C GLU A 228 -6.70 -7.21 4.39
N CYS A 229 -6.46 -7.46 3.13
CA CYS A 229 -6.19 -6.46 2.09
C CYS A 229 -7.24 -6.49 0.96
N SER A 230 -8.44 -7.01 1.24
CA SER A 230 -9.47 -7.21 0.21
C SER A 230 -10.12 -5.93 -0.29
N ILE A 231 -10.06 -4.82 0.46
CA ILE A 231 -10.61 -3.55 -0.02
C ILE A 231 -9.61 -2.93 -0.99
N GLN A 232 -9.89 -3.07 -2.27
CA GLN A 232 -8.98 -2.63 -3.32
C GLN A 232 -9.74 -2.16 -4.57
N ARG A 233 -9.05 -1.43 -5.45
CA ARG A 233 -9.51 -1.02 -6.77
C ARG A 233 -8.45 -1.35 -7.81
N ARG A 234 -8.80 -2.12 -8.84
CA ARG A 234 -7.87 -2.54 -9.90
C ARG A 234 -6.57 -3.14 -9.35
N ASN A 235 -6.68 -3.99 -8.33
CA ASN A 235 -5.58 -4.61 -7.57
C ASN A 235 -4.71 -3.64 -6.75
N GLN A 236 -5.11 -2.38 -6.58
CA GLN A 236 -4.49 -1.45 -5.64
C GLN A 236 -5.24 -1.49 -4.31
N LYS A 237 -4.54 -1.82 -3.23
CA LYS A 237 -5.07 -1.84 -1.87
C LYS A 237 -5.47 -0.43 -1.45
N LEU A 238 -6.60 -0.29 -0.78
CA LEU A 238 -7.17 0.99 -0.32
C LEU A 238 -7.29 1.05 1.20
N ILE A 239 -7.85 -0.01 1.78
CA ILE A 239 -7.98 -0.18 3.24
C ILE A 239 -7.44 -1.56 3.58
N GLU A 240 -6.57 -1.60 4.57
CA GLU A 240 -6.04 -2.82 5.17
C GLU A 240 -6.43 -2.88 6.64
N GLN A 241 -6.60 -4.09 7.16
CA GLN A 241 -6.92 -4.30 8.58
C GLN A 241 -6.29 -5.56 9.14
N THR A 242 -6.08 -5.59 10.41
CA THR A 242 -5.63 -6.78 11.17
C THR A 242 -6.28 -6.79 12.55
N PRO A 243 -6.75 -7.98 13.04
CA PRO A 243 -6.83 -9.25 12.34
C PRO A 243 -7.89 -9.27 11.21
N SER A 244 -7.77 -10.26 10.33
CA SER A 244 -8.81 -10.53 9.32
C SER A 244 -10.05 -11.14 9.99
N PRO A 245 -11.27 -10.64 9.69
CA PRO A 245 -12.51 -11.25 10.19
C PRO A 245 -12.78 -12.65 9.60
N ALA A 246 -12.01 -13.07 8.59
CA ALA A 246 -12.15 -14.37 7.94
C ALA A 246 -11.13 -15.40 8.42
N VAL A 247 -10.28 -15.06 9.40
CA VAL A 247 -9.20 -15.91 9.90
C VAL A 247 -9.39 -16.15 11.40
N ASP A 248 -9.82 -17.35 11.76
CA ASP A 248 -9.85 -17.80 13.15
C ASP A 248 -8.45 -18.24 13.62
N GLN A 249 -8.28 -18.50 14.90
CA GLN A 249 -7.00 -18.84 15.49
C GLN A 249 -6.37 -20.09 14.87
N LYS A 250 -7.15 -21.13 14.61
CA LYS A 250 -6.68 -22.38 13.99
C LYS A 250 -6.20 -22.16 12.56
N THR A 251 -6.95 -21.36 11.79
CA THR A 251 -6.55 -20.98 10.42
C THR A 251 -5.27 -20.14 10.43
N ARG A 252 -5.17 -19.19 11.37
CA ARG A 252 -3.98 -18.32 11.54
C ARG A 252 -2.73 -19.13 11.76
N GLU A 253 -2.77 -20.11 12.66
CA GLU A 253 -1.65 -21.01 12.95
C GLU A 253 -1.31 -21.86 11.73
N ARG A 254 -2.30 -22.51 11.11
CA ARG A 254 -2.12 -23.37 9.94
C ARG A 254 -1.50 -22.63 8.75
N ILE A 255 -2.00 -21.43 8.43
CA ILE A 255 -1.47 -20.63 7.31
C ILE A 255 -0.11 -20.05 7.67
N GLY A 256 0.09 -19.63 8.92
CA GLY A 256 1.39 -19.18 9.42
C GLY A 256 2.50 -20.24 9.25
N GLU A 257 2.21 -21.51 9.51
CA GLU A 257 3.14 -22.61 9.23
C GLU A 257 3.48 -22.73 7.73
N LEU A 258 2.49 -22.50 6.84
CA LEU A 258 2.72 -22.50 5.40
C LEU A 258 3.59 -21.32 4.97
N VAL A 259 3.46 -20.17 5.62
CA VAL A 259 4.31 -18.98 5.38
C VAL A 259 5.77 -19.26 5.73
N VAL A 260 6.03 -19.93 6.86
CA VAL A 260 7.38 -20.34 7.25
C VAL A 260 7.96 -21.31 6.22
N LYS A 261 7.20 -22.33 5.81
CA LYS A 261 7.61 -23.28 4.76
C LYS A 261 7.89 -22.58 3.42
N ALA A 262 7.08 -21.59 3.08
CA ALA A 262 7.29 -20.81 1.85
C ALA A 262 8.61 -20.02 1.91
N ALA A 263 8.93 -19.43 3.06
CA ALA A 263 10.21 -18.73 3.25
C ALA A 263 11.41 -19.66 3.13
N GLU A 264 11.32 -20.84 3.76
CA GLU A 264 12.38 -21.87 3.68
C GLU A 264 12.59 -22.35 2.24
N ALA A 265 11.49 -22.55 1.49
CA ALA A 265 11.54 -23.05 0.11
C ALA A 265 12.28 -22.13 -0.87
N VAL A 266 12.33 -20.82 -0.58
CA VAL A 266 13.01 -19.81 -1.41
C VAL A 266 14.26 -19.26 -0.73
N ASP A 267 14.72 -19.89 0.35
CA ASP A 267 15.84 -19.43 1.20
C ASP A 267 15.75 -17.94 1.52
N TYR A 268 14.55 -17.51 1.93
CA TYR A 268 14.27 -16.11 2.22
C TYR A 268 15.05 -15.63 3.45
N THR A 269 15.49 -14.39 3.43
CA THR A 269 16.11 -13.73 4.59
C THR A 269 15.59 -12.31 4.70
N ASN A 270 15.49 -11.79 5.90
CA ASN A 270 14.94 -10.49 6.26
C ASN A 270 13.39 -10.52 6.30
N LEU A 271 12.73 -9.37 6.11
CA LEU A 271 11.29 -9.25 6.11
C LEU A 271 10.72 -9.37 4.72
N GLY A 272 9.62 -10.08 4.60
CA GLY A 272 8.83 -10.21 3.39
C GLY A 272 7.37 -10.44 3.71
N THR A 273 6.55 -10.57 2.69
CA THR A 273 5.13 -10.84 2.85
C THR A 273 4.70 -11.94 1.92
N ALA A 274 4.09 -12.99 2.46
CA ALA A 274 3.47 -14.05 1.68
C ALA A 274 1.99 -13.72 1.46
N GLU A 275 1.59 -13.57 0.20
CA GLU A 275 0.22 -13.22 -0.19
C GLU A 275 -0.58 -14.45 -0.58
N PHE A 276 -1.84 -14.49 -0.12
CA PHE A 276 -2.79 -15.57 -0.37
C PHE A 276 -4.13 -15.03 -0.84
N LEU A 277 -4.79 -15.79 -1.73
CA LEU A 277 -6.23 -15.67 -1.95
C LEU A 277 -6.97 -16.69 -1.07
N ARG A 278 -7.90 -16.19 -0.29
CA ARG A 278 -8.88 -17.04 0.39
C ARG A 278 -10.14 -17.11 -0.45
N ALA A 279 -10.48 -18.29 -0.91
CA ALA A 279 -11.71 -18.55 -1.67
C ALA A 279 -12.95 -18.61 -0.75
N ASP A 280 -14.13 -18.56 -1.34
CA ASP A 280 -15.42 -18.57 -0.60
C ASP A 280 -15.62 -19.87 0.20
N ASN A 281 -15.04 -20.98 -0.26
CA ASN A 281 -15.03 -22.27 0.45
C ASN A 281 -14.07 -22.34 1.66
N GLY A 282 -13.33 -21.25 1.94
CA GLY A 282 -12.37 -21.16 3.05
C GLY A 282 -10.96 -21.63 2.76
N GLU A 283 -10.69 -22.13 1.55
CA GLU A 283 -9.35 -22.55 1.15
C GLU A 283 -8.44 -21.36 0.84
N PHE A 284 -7.15 -21.52 1.18
CA PHE A 284 -6.13 -20.52 0.94
C PHE A 284 -5.18 -20.98 -0.16
N TYR A 285 -4.92 -20.10 -1.11
CA TYR A 285 -4.01 -20.34 -2.22
C TYR A 285 -2.93 -19.26 -2.25
N PHE A 286 -1.68 -19.69 -2.20
CA PHE A 286 -0.52 -18.81 -2.33
C PHE A 286 -0.49 -18.12 -3.69
N ILE A 287 -0.16 -16.83 -3.71
CA ILE A 287 0.00 -16.01 -4.91
C ILE A 287 1.48 -15.72 -5.15
N GLU A 288 2.11 -15.01 -4.20
CA GLU A 288 3.47 -14.52 -4.33
C GLU A 288 4.10 -14.19 -2.97
N ILE A 289 5.42 -14.01 -2.97
CA ILE A 289 6.16 -13.37 -1.88
C ILE A 289 6.62 -12.02 -2.37
N ASN A 290 6.20 -10.96 -1.69
CA ASN A 290 6.77 -9.64 -1.86
C ASN A 290 8.08 -9.57 -1.08
N ALA A 291 9.19 -9.42 -1.81
CA ALA A 291 10.54 -9.51 -1.30
C ALA A 291 11.02 -8.18 -0.66
N ARG A 292 10.16 -7.52 0.10
CA ARG A 292 10.35 -6.19 0.69
C ARG A 292 9.41 -5.94 1.86
N LEU A 293 9.62 -4.81 2.53
CA LEU A 293 8.62 -4.26 3.45
C LEU A 293 7.35 -3.85 2.68
N GLN A 294 6.18 -4.10 3.22
CA GLN A 294 4.90 -3.69 2.63
C GLN A 294 4.50 -2.28 3.07
N VAL A 295 3.66 -1.60 2.26
CA VAL A 295 3.10 -0.29 2.61
C VAL A 295 2.37 -0.37 3.94
N GLU A 296 1.54 -1.40 4.11
CA GLU A 296 0.64 -1.67 5.23
C GLU A 296 1.30 -2.32 6.46
N HIS A 297 2.65 -2.31 6.54
CA HIS A 297 3.36 -2.82 7.72
C HIS A 297 2.96 -2.13 9.05
N PRO A 298 2.53 -0.85 9.07
CA PRO A 298 2.16 -0.16 10.29
C PRO A 298 1.06 -0.85 11.10
N ILE A 299 0.07 -1.49 10.45
CA ILE A 299 -1.00 -2.18 11.20
C ILE A 299 -0.49 -3.42 11.92
N THR A 300 0.48 -4.15 11.35
CA THR A 300 1.16 -5.24 12.04
C THR A 300 1.93 -4.72 13.25
N GLU A 301 2.64 -3.61 13.13
CA GLU A 301 3.37 -2.98 14.22
C GLU A 301 2.43 -2.56 15.36
N LEU A 302 1.27 -1.99 15.04
CA LEU A 302 0.28 -1.54 16.03
C LEU A 302 -0.30 -2.70 16.87
N VAL A 303 -0.53 -3.87 16.28
CA VAL A 303 -1.09 -5.01 17.01
C VAL A 303 -0.05 -5.91 17.67
N THR A 304 1.23 -5.82 17.25
CA THR A 304 2.31 -6.67 17.81
C THR A 304 3.25 -5.92 18.75
N GLY A 305 3.30 -4.59 18.64
CA GLY A 305 4.28 -3.76 19.35
C GLY A 305 5.70 -3.83 18.77
N LEU A 306 5.90 -4.48 17.61
CA LEU A 306 7.20 -4.57 16.94
C LEU A 306 7.49 -3.32 16.10
N ASP A 307 8.76 -2.94 16.00
CA ASP A 307 9.26 -2.05 14.92
C ASP A 307 9.86 -2.92 13.82
N LEU A 308 9.13 -3.09 12.71
CA LEU A 308 9.54 -3.96 11.62
C LEU A 308 10.76 -3.42 10.86
N VAL A 309 10.94 -2.10 10.78
CA VAL A 309 12.14 -1.49 10.18
C VAL A 309 13.37 -1.74 11.06
N LYS A 310 13.23 -1.62 12.39
CA LYS A 310 14.29 -2.00 13.31
C LYS A 310 14.68 -3.47 13.10
N LEU A 311 13.71 -4.35 13.04
CA LEU A 311 13.94 -5.78 12.84
C LEU A 311 14.65 -6.10 11.53
N GLN A 312 14.33 -5.35 10.44
CA GLN A 312 15.08 -5.44 9.18
C GLN A 312 16.57 -5.08 9.36
N ILE A 313 16.84 -4.01 10.09
CA ILE A 313 18.21 -3.54 10.36
C ILE A 313 18.96 -4.55 11.25
N ASP A 314 18.33 -5.07 12.29
CA ASP A 314 18.92 -6.06 13.20
C ASP A 314 19.33 -7.34 12.42
N ILE A 315 18.43 -7.88 11.59
CA ILE A 315 18.70 -9.05 10.75
C ILE A 315 19.82 -8.75 9.73
N ALA A 316 19.83 -7.54 9.15
CA ALA A 316 20.90 -7.14 8.24
C ALA A 316 22.26 -7.03 8.93
N ASN A 317 22.29 -6.66 10.21
CA ASN A 317 23.48 -6.72 11.07
C ASN A 317 23.94 -8.16 11.40
N GLY A 318 23.14 -9.18 11.06
CA GLY A 318 23.43 -10.59 11.38
C GLY A 318 22.89 -11.02 12.73
N GLU A 319 22.03 -10.26 13.36
CA GLU A 319 21.40 -10.61 14.63
C GLU A 319 20.30 -11.66 14.41
N GLN A 320 20.07 -12.47 15.43
CA GLN A 320 18.97 -13.42 15.47
C GLN A 320 17.65 -12.70 15.80
N ILE A 321 16.55 -13.27 15.33
CA ILE A 321 15.20 -12.84 15.74
C ILE A 321 15.10 -13.00 17.27
N PRO A 322 14.80 -11.94 18.04
CA PRO A 322 14.87 -11.94 19.51
C PRO A 322 13.70 -12.65 20.19
N PHE A 323 12.80 -13.29 19.43
CA PHE A 323 11.62 -13.97 19.95
C PHE A 323 11.28 -15.23 19.12
N LYS A 324 10.50 -16.11 19.70
CA LYS A 324 9.93 -17.29 19.02
C LYS A 324 8.47 -17.04 18.64
N GLN A 325 7.92 -17.84 17.73
CA GLN A 325 6.51 -17.73 17.32
C GLN A 325 5.53 -17.70 18.51
N LYS A 326 5.76 -18.50 19.53
CA LYS A 326 4.92 -18.57 20.74
C LYS A 326 4.94 -17.33 21.62
N ASP A 327 5.94 -16.48 21.47
CA ASP A 327 6.12 -15.26 22.26
C ASP A 327 5.35 -14.08 21.64
N LEU A 328 4.99 -14.21 20.35
CA LEU A 328 4.23 -13.20 19.62
C LEU A 328 2.75 -13.25 20.03
N LYS A 329 2.20 -12.07 20.27
CA LYS A 329 0.78 -11.88 20.56
C LYS A 329 0.23 -10.78 19.70
N MET A 330 -0.99 -11.00 19.25
CA MET A 330 -1.78 -9.97 18.59
C MET A 330 -2.65 -9.27 19.64
N ASN A 331 -2.55 -7.96 19.75
CA ASN A 331 -3.29 -7.16 20.73
C ASN A 331 -4.16 -6.12 20.02
N GLY A 332 -5.46 -6.26 20.15
CA GLY A 332 -6.43 -5.33 19.56
C GLY A 332 -6.58 -5.48 18.05
N TYR A 333 -7.03 -4.40 17.42
CA TYR A 333 -7.37 -4.31 16.00
C TYR A 333 -6.75 -3.05 15.44
N ALA A 334 -6.21 -3.13 14.23
CA ALA A 334 -5.70 -1.97 13.51
C ALA A 334 -6.28 -1.89 12.11
N ILE A 335 -6.51 -0.66 11.65
CA ILE A 335 -7.00 -0.33 10.30
C ILE A 335 -6.04 0.71 9.72
N GLU A 336 -5.68 0.55 8.45
CA GLU A 336 -4.94 1.53 7.65
C GLU A 336 -5.82 1.99 6.49
N CYS A 337 -5.82 3.30 6.22
CA CYS A 337 -6.34 3.91 5.01
C CYS A 337 -5.20 4.61 4.26
N ARG A 338 -5.03 4.28 2.98
CA ARG A 338 -4.04 4.93 2.11
C ARG A 338 -4.58 6.25 1.61
N ILE A 339 -4.10 7.36 2.13
CA ILE A 339 -4.54 8.70 1.72
C ILE A 339 -3.81 9.08 0.44
N ASN A 340 -4.51 8.94 -0.68
CA ASN A 340 -4.00 9.22 -2.01
C ASN A 340 -4.50 10.58 -2.51
N ALA A 341 -3.66 11.28 -3.27
CA ALA A 341 -4.01 12.46 -4.03
C ALA A 341 -4.74 12.06 -5.31
N GLU A 342 -6.01 11.70 -5.19
CA GLU A 342 -6.85 11.18 -6.26
C GLU A 342 -8.28 11.69 -6.12
N ASP A 343 -8.86 12.15 -7.24
CA ASP A 343 -10.25 12.52 -7.29
C ASP A 343 -11.13 11.29 -7.51
N THR A 344 -11.79 10.84 -6.46
CA THR A 344 -12.66 9.66 -6.47
C THR A 344 -13.94 9.83 -7.31
N PHE A 345 -14.27 11.05 -7.74
CA PHE A 345 -15.41 11.35 -8.61
C PHE A 345 -15.04 11.34 -10.09
N LEU A 346 -13.78 11.64 -10.41
CA LEU A 346 -13.23 11.58 -11.75
C LEU A 346 -12.45 10.28 -12.00
N ASP A 347 -13.05 9.14 -11.66
CA ASP A 347 -12.46 7.79 -11.82
C ASP A 347 -11.03 7.66 -11.23
N PHE A 348 -10.81 8.33 -10.08
CA PHE A 348 -9.52 8.36 -9.38
C PHE A 348 -8.40 9.02 -10.18
N ALA A 349 -8.74 10.07 -10.91
CA ALA A 349 -7.74 10.88 -11.60
C ALA A 349 -6.74 11.44 -10.59
N PRO A 350 -5.42 11.39 -10.87
CA PRO A 350 -4.42 11.99 -10.01
C PRO A 350 -4.68 13.48 -9.78
N SER A 351 -4.61 13.92 -8.53
CA SER A 351 -4.76 15.31 -8.12
C SER A 351 -3.42 15.81 -7.58
N THR A 352 -2.65 16.45 -8.43
CA THR A 352 -1.32 16.96 -8.08
C THR A 352 -1.35 18.47 -7.87
N GLY A 353 -0.40 19.01 -7.11
CA GLY A 353 -0.32 20.45 -6.90
C GLY A 353 0.26 20.86 -5.55
N HIS A 354 0.17 22.14 -5.29
CA HIS A 354 0.63 22.75 -4.04
C HIS A 354 -0.38 22.49 -2.91
N VAL A 355 0.12 22.16 -1.73
CA VAL A 355 -0.66 21.94 -0.48
C VAL A 355 -0.38 23.11 0.45
N PRO A 356 -1.16 24.21 0.40
CA PRO A 356 -0.89 25.40 1.22
C PRO A 356 -1.10 25.13 2.70
N ASP A 357 -2.03 24.26 3.06
CA ASP A 357 -2.32 23.92 4.44
C ASP A 357 -2.69 22.44 4.61
N VAL A 358 -2.30 21.88 5.75
CA VAL A 358 -2.58 20.49 6.13
C VAL A 358 -2.67 20.34 7.65
N THR A 359 -3.72 19.69 8.13
CA THR A 359 -3.86 19.26 9.52
C THR A 359 -3.77 17.75 9.58
N ILE A 360 -2.74 17.24 10.26
CA ILE A 360 -2.50 15.80 10.43
C ILE A 360 -3.25 15.33 11.67
N PRO A 361 -4.14 14.33 11.57
CA PRO A 361 -4.88 13.82 12.72
C PRO A 361 -3.95 13.18 13.76
N SER A 362 -4.31 13.33 15.02
CA SER A 362 -3.56 12.80 16.14
C SER A 362 -4.49 12.40 17.28
N GLY A 363 -3.99 11.63 18.24
CA GLY A 363 -4.76 11.21 19.41
C GLY A 363 -4.50 9.77 19.82
N PRO A 364 -5.18 9.25 20.85
CA PRO A 364 -4.98 7.90 21.34
C PRO A 364 -5.28 6.86 20.24
N GLY A 365 -4.29 5.99 19.94
CA GLY A 365 -4.42 4.94 18.94
C GLY A 365 -4.48 5.45 17.49
N ILE A 366 -4.04 6.69 17.22
CA ILE A 366 -3.90 7.24 15.86
C ILE A 366 -2.42 7.36 15.52
N ARG A 367 -2.05 6.84 14.33
CA ARG A 367 -0.73 6.99 13.73
C ARG A 367 -0.90 7.45 12.28
N CYS A 368 -0.15 8.49 11.90
CA CYS A 368 -0.11 8.97 10.52
C CYS A 368 1.35 9.00 10.03
N ASP A 369 1.66 8.09 9.10
CA ASP A 369 2.95 8.11 8.40
C ASP A 369 2.78 8.92 7.11
N THR A 370 3.37 10.11 7.05
CA THR A 370 3.17 11.07 5.95
C THR A 370 4.42 11.92 5.71
N TYR A 371 4.53 12.42 4.47
CA TYR A 371 5.50 13.45 4.11
C TYR A 371 4.90 14.85 3.99
N LEU A 372 3.58 14.98 4.22
CA LEU A 372 2.88 16.25 4.09
C LEU A 372 3.30 17.26 5.17
N TYR A 373 3.37 18.52 4.77
CA TYR A 373 3.51 19.70 5.62
C TYR A 373 2.96 20.92 4.88
N PRO A 374 2.54 22.01 5.57
CA PRO A 374 2.05 23.21 4.91
C PRO A 374 3.10 23.78 3.94
N GLY A 375 2.71 23.98 2.69
CA GLY A 375 3.59 24.47 1.64
C GLY A 375 4.32 23.37 0.83
N CYS A 376 4.05 22.07 1.06
CA CYS A 376 4.60 21.00 0.22
C CYS A 376 3.87 20.91 -1.13
N THR A 377 4.45 20.13 -2.03
CA THR A 377 3.87 19.86 -3.35
C THR A 377 3.68 18.37 -3.55
N VAL A 378 2.51 17.97 -4.07
CA VAL A 378 2.25 16.62 -4.56
C VAL A 378 2.66 16.56 -6.03
N SER A 379 3.72 15.85 -6.32
CA SER A 379 4.34 15.78 -7.64
C SER A 379 3.60 14.80 -8.57
N PRO A 380 3.46 15.11 -9.86
CA PRO A 380 2.91 14.19 -10.86
C PRO A 380 3.88 13.07 -11.28
N PHE A 381 5.15 13.13 -10.86
CA PHE A 381 6.18 12.17 -11.26
C PHE A 381 6.19 10.88 -10.42
N TYR A 382 5.49 10.87 -9.29
CA TYR A 382 5.53 9.78 -8.31
C TYR A 382 4.12 9.29 -7.97
N ASP A 383 4.06 8.22 -7.17
CA ASP A 383 2.81 7.65 -6.68
C ASP A 383 1.96 8.68 -5.94
N SER A 384 0.65 8.55 -6.04
CA SER A 384 -0.33 9.44 -5.42
C SER A 384 -0.40 9.34 -3.90
N LEU A 385 0.25 8.34 -3.26
CA LEU A 385 0.20 8.10 -1.82
C LEU A 385 0.86 9.26 -1.04
N MET A 386 0.05 9.98 -0.26
CA MET A 386 0.49 11.10 0.57
C MET A 386 0.70 10.70 2.03
N ALA A 387 -0.15 9.80 2.52
CA ALA A 387 -0.11 9.38 3.92
C ALA A 387 -0.71 7.98 4.09
N LYS A 388 -0.26 7.29 5.13
CA LYS A 388 -0.89 6.10 5.69
C LYS A 388 -1.50 6.50 7.02
N LEU A 389 -2.81 6.60 7.05
CA LEU A 389 -3.54 6.85 8.28
C LEU A 389 -3.90 5.51 8.90
N CYS A 390 -3.37 5.25 10.08
CA CYS A 390 -3.56 4.01 10.82
C CYS A 390 -4.23 4.28 12.14
N THR A 391 -5.16 3.42 12.53
CA THR A 391 -5.78 3.45 13.85
C THR A 391 -5.69 2.11 14.53
N TRP A 392 -5.61 2.13 15.85
CA TRP A 392 -5.64 0.96 16.71
C TRP A 392 -6.76 1.10 17.74
N GLY A 393 -7.39 0.00 18.11
CA GLY A 393 -8.36 -0.09 19.19
C GLY A 393 -8.36 -1.48 19.82
N GLN A 394 -8.89 -1.62 21.03
CA GLN A 394 -9.04 -2.93 21.67
C GLN A 394 -10.08 -3.80 20.95
N THR A 395 -11.04 -3.15 20.28
CA THR A 395 -12.04 -3.80 19.44
C THR A 395 -11.99 -3.24 18.03
N PHE A 396 -12.54 -4.02 17.07
CA PHE A 396 -12.70 -3.55 15.69
C PHE A 396 -13.50 -2.24 15.62
N GLU A 397 -14.59 -2.15 16.37
CA GLU A 397 -15.45 -0.97 16.38
C GLU A 397 -14.74 0.27 16.93
N GLU A 398 -13.91 0.10 17.94
CA GLU A 398 -13.10 1.20 18.47
C GLU A 398 -12.07 1.70 17.44
N SER A 399 -11.34 0.80 16.77
CA SER A 399 -10.42 1.15 15.70
C SER A 399 -11.13 1.84 14.54
N ARG A 400 -12.30 1.30 14.11
CA ARG A 400 -13.11 1.87 13.03
C ARG A 400 -13.65 3.26 13.35
N THR A 401 -14.15 3.45 14.58
CA THR A 401 -14.66 4.77 15.02
C THR A 401 -13.53 5.79 15.10
N ARG A 402 -12.35 5.39 15.62
CA ARG A 402 -11.15 6.25 15.60
C ARG A 402 -10.75 6.63 14.18
N MET A 403 -10.83 5.68 13.22
CA MET A 403 -10.54 5.96 11.82
C MET A 403 -11.49 6.98 11.22
N LEU A 404 -12.79 6.86 11.47
CA LEU A 404 -13.77 7.83 11.00
C LEU A 404 -13.50 9.23 11.55
N ASN A 405 -13.23 9.35 12.87
CA ASN A 405 -12.90 10.62 13.49
C ASN A 405 -11.58 11.20 12.94
N ALA A 406 -10.55 10.36 12.79
CA ALA A 406 -9.27 10.78 12.22
C ALA A 406 -9.39 11.24 10.76
N LEU A 407 -10.27 10.61 9.96
CA LEU A 407 -10.57 11.04 8.60
C LEU A 407 -11.39 12.35 8.56
N ASP A 408 -12.18 12.64 9.60
CA ASP A 408 -12.88 13.92 9.74
C ASP A 408 -11.91 15.06 10.11
N ASP A 409 -10.91 14.76 10.94
CA ASP A 409 -9.87 15.71 11.36
C ASP A 409 -8.78 15.93 10.31
N PHE A 410 -8.64 15.02 9.33
CA PHE A 410 -7.58 15.10 8.32
C PHE A 410 -7.96 16.14 7.25
N TYR A 411 -7.43 17.33 7.38
CA TYR A 411 -7.61 18.41 6.41
C TYR A 411 -6.40 18.53 5.49
N ILE A 412 -6.63 18.52 4.18
CA ILE A 412 -5.60 18.71 3.14
C ILE A 412 -6.16 19.70 2.13
N GLN A 413 -5.53 20.86 2.00
CA GLN A 413 -5.95 21.88 1.05
C GLN A 413 -5.14 21.80 -0.25
N GLY A 414 -5.77 22.06 -1.38
CA GLY A 414 -5.11 22.23 -2.69
C GLY A 414 -5.09 20.99 -3.58
N VAL A 415 -5.43 19.81 -3.04
CA VAL A 415 -5.56 18.57 -3.82
C VAL A 415 -6.79 17.77 -3.39
N GLU A 416 -7.40 17.07 -4.34
CA GLU A 416 -8.45 16.10 -4.06
C GLU A 416 -7.87 14.83 -3.48
N THR A 417 -8.64 14.14 -2.61
CA THR A 417 -8.15 12.98 -1.88
C THR A 417 -9.13 11.82 -1.85
N SER A 418 -8.61 10.64 -1.54
CA SER A 418 -9.41 9.42 -1.32
C SER A 418 -10.20 9.39 0.00
N ILE A 419 -10.07 10.40 0.88
CA ILE A 419 -10.73 10.47 2.21
C ILE A 419 -12.26 10.26 2.13
N PRO A 420 -13.02 10.91 1.22
CA PRO A 420 -14.47 10.71 1.16
C PRO A 420 -14.89 9.27 0.89
N LEU A 421 -14.13 8.56 0.05
CA LEU A 421 -14.38 7.16 -0.27
C LEU A 421 -14.24 6.28 0.98
N TYR A 422 -13.19 6.49 1.79
CA TYR A 422 -12.97 5.71 3.00
C TYR A 422 -14.07 5.90 4.03
N LYS A 423 -14.52 7.14 4.22
CA LYS A 423 -15.66 7.45 5.10
C LYS A 423 -16.92 6.71 4.66
N THR A 424 -17.17 6.63 3.36
CA THR A 424 -18.30 5.86 2.82
C THR A 424 -18.12 4.37 3.05
N ILE A 425 -16.94 3.77 2.74
CA ILE A 425 -16.67 2.33 2.95
C ILE A 425 -16.88 1.94 4.41
N LEU A 426 -16.23 2.65 5.33
CA LEU A 426 -16.23 2.36 6.77
C LEU A 426 -17.63 2.45 7.41
N LYS A 427 -18.57 3.16 6.79
CA LYS A 427 -19.97 3.28 7.22
C LYS A 427 -20.88 2.23 6.62
N THR A 428 -20.42 1.43 5.63
CA THR A 428 -21.26 0.39 5.04
C THR A 428 -21.50 -0.76 6.01
N LYS A 429 -22.73 -1.29 6.00
CA LYS A 429 -23.09 -2.47 6.80
C LYS A 429 -22.20 -3.67 6.44
N GLU A 430 -21.90 -3.82 5.16
CA GLU A 430 -21.10 -4.92 4.64
C GLU A 430 -19.66 -4.90 5.18
N TYR A 431 -19.06 -3.71 5.33
CA TYR A 431 -17.74 -3.56 5.95
C TYR A 431 -17.79 -3.90 7.45
N MET A 432 -18.79 -3.36 8.16
CA MET A 432 -18.98 -3.64 9.60
C MET A 432 -19.24 -5.13 9.90
N GLU A 433 -19.92 -5.83 9.00
CA GLU A 433 -20.17 -7.28 9.10
C GLU A 433 -18.98 -8.13 8.61
N GLY A 434 -17.87 -7.52 8.19
CA GLY A 434 -16.69 -8.23 7.69
C GLY A 434 -16.91 -8.96 6.36
N LYS A 435 -17.89 -8.55 5.55
CA LYS A 435 -18.19 -9.13 4.22
C LYS A 435 -17.24 -8.56 3.15
N LEU A 436 -15.94 -8.79 3.33
CA LEU A 436 -14.91 -8.23 2.48
C LEU A 436 -14.59 -9.14 1.30
N SER A 437 -14.28 -8.55 0.15
CA SER A 437 -13.83 -9.24 -1.06
C SER A 437 -13.14 -8.25 -2.00
N THR A 438 -12.33 -8.75 -2.93
CA THR A 438 -11.57 -7.89 -3.86
C THR A 438 -12.47 -7.11 -4.83
N ASP A 439 -13.71 -7.56 -5.02
CA ASP A 439 -14.76 -6.90 -5.79
C ASP A 439 -15.67 -5.98 -4.96
N PHE A 440 -15.33 -5.72 -3.69
CA PHE A 440 -16.18 -5.01 -2.72
C PHE A 440 -16.79 -3.71 -3.26
N LEU A 441 -16.00 -2.86 -3.90
CA LEU A 441 -16.47 -1.56 -4.40
C LEU A 441 -17.56 -1.71 -5.46
N ALA A 442 -17.36 -2.64 -6.39
CA ALA A 442 -18.31 -2.93 -7.47
C ALA A 442 -19.55 -3.67 -6.92
N ARG A 443 -19.32 -4.73 -6.14
CA ARG A 443 -20.35 -5.61 -5.58
C ARG A 443 -21.36 -4.86 -4.73
N PHE A 444 -20.92 -3.93 -3.91
CA PHE A 444 -21.78 -3.17 -2.99
C PHE A 444 -22.05 -1.74 -3.48
N LYS A 445 -21.71 -1.43 -4.75
CA LYS A 445 -21.97 -0.14 -5.40
C LYS A 445 -21.50 1.04 -4.55
N VAL A 446 -20.31 0.92 -3.99
CA VAL A 446 -19.77 1.91 -3.03
C VAL A 446 -19.63 3.30 -3.67
N LEU A 447 -19.22 3.37 -4.95
CA LEU A 447 -19.08 4.65 -5.65
C LEU A 447 -20.43 5.36 -5.87
N ASP A 448 -21.52 4.60 -6.05
CA ASP A 448 -22.86 5.17 -6.16
C ASP A 448 -23.33 5.70 -4.78
N LYS A 449 -23.04 4.98 -3.70
CA LYS A 449 -23.28 5.45 -2.33
C LYS A 449 -22.51 6.74 -2.05
N LEU A 450 -21.22 6.78 -2.39
CA LEU A 450 -20.37 7.96 -2.24
C LEU A 450 -20.97 9.19 -2.94
N LYS A 451 -21.38 9.04 -4.20
CA LYS A 451 -22.02 10.13 -4.97
C LYS A 451 -23.30 10.62 -4.31
N SER A 452 -24.11 9.69 -3.78
CA SER A 452 -25.35 10.01 -3.06
C SER A 452 -25.08 10.77 -1.76
N ASP A 453 -24.10 10.31 -0.96
CA ASP A 453 -23.75 10.91 0.33
C ASP A 453 -23.27 12.35 0.16
N ILE A 454 -22.42 12.61 -0.84
CA ILE A 454 -21.93 13.97 -1.09
C ILE A 454 -23.02 14.87 -1.64
N LYS A 455 -23.88 14.37 -2.52
CA LYS A 455 -25.01 15.18 -2.98
C LYS A 455 -25.88 15.63 -1.80
N LYS A 456 -26.09 14.74 -0.83
CA LYS A 456 -26.84 15.07 0.39
C LYS A 456 -26.10 16.09 1.25
N ASP A 457 -24.80 15.90 1.49
CA ASP A 457 -23.96 16.82 2.25
C ASP A 457 -23.89 18.22 1.60
N MET A 458 -23.80 18.29 0.27
CA MET A 458 -23.83 19.55 -0.48
C MET A 458 -25.16 20.28 -0.29
N ILE A 459 -26.30 19.59 -0.32
CA ILE A 459 -27.63 20.19 -0.11
C ILE A 459 -27.71 20.72 1.33
N GLU A 460 -27.32 19.92 2.33
CA GLU A 460 -27.33 20.32 3.74
C GLU A 460 -26.41 21.54 3.98
N LYS A 461 -25.23 21.60 3.39
CA LYS A 461 -24.33 22.77 3.45
C LYS A 461 -24.90 23.98 2.74
N GLN A 462 -25.57 23.82 1.61
CA GLN A 462 -26.22 24.90 0.90
C GLN A 462 -27.36 25.50 1.73
N ASP A 463 -28.18 24.65 2.33
CA ASP A 463 -29.27 25.08 3.23
C ASP A 463 -28.73 25.82 4.48
N ALA A 464 -27.64 25.28 5.09
CA ALA A 464 -26.98 25.96 6.22
C ALA A 464 -26.38 27.31 5.82
N ALA A 465 -25.76 27.43 4.65
CA ALA A 465 -25.21 28.68 4.14
C ALA A 465 -26.32 29.71 3.86
N LEU A 466 -27.45 29.28 3.28
CA LEU A 466 -28.61 30.13 3.07
C LEU A 466 -29.20 30.62 4.41
N ALA A 467 -29.33 29.73 5.39
CA ALA A 467 -29.80 30.09 6.72
C ALA A 467 -28.86 31.10 7.41
N ALA A 468 -27.54 30.87 7.34
CA ALA A 468 -26.54 31.80 7.88
C ALA A 468 -26.59 33.17 7.19
N ALA A 469 -26.72 33.20 5.87
CA ALA A 469 -26.87 34.43 5.10
C ALA A 469 -28.14 35.20 5.48
N ALA A 470 -29.26 34.50 5.65
CA ALA A 470 -30.53 35.09 6.10
C ALA A 470 -30.41 35.69 7.52
N LEU A 471 -29.81 34.95 8.45
CA LEU A 471 -29.54 35.44 9.83
C LEU A 471 -28.62 36.66 9.83
N TYR A 472 -27.53 36.63 9.04
CA TYR A 472 -26.62 37.76 8.88
C TYR A 472 -27.35 38.99 8.32
N SER A 473 -28.13 38.82 7.26
CA SER A 473 -28.92 39.90 6.66
C SER A 473 -29.90 40.50 7.66
N THR A 474 -30.59 39.67 8.44
CA THR A 474 -31.54 40.10 9.45
C THR A 474 -30.83 40.88 10.59
N TYR A 475 -29.70 40.35 11.07
CA TYR A 475 -28.88 41.01 12.09
C TYR A 475 -28.34 42.36 11.60
N TYR A 476 -27.76 42.39 10.40
CA TYR A 476 -27.22 43.60 9.79
C TYR A 476 -28.29 44.67 9.56
N SER A 477 -29.48 44.29 9.03
CA SER A 477 -30.62 45.16 8.84
C SER A 477 -31.15 45.74 10.17
N SER A 478 -31.14 44.96 11.26
CA SER A 478 -31.54 45.41 12.58
C SER A 478 -30.54 46.39 13.21
N THR A 479 -29.23 46.12 12.97
CA THR A 479 -28.14 46.95 13.52
C THR A 479 -28.02 48.29 12.81
N ILE A 480 -28.24 48.34 11.46
CA ILE A 480 -28.26 49.62 10.72
C ILE A 480 -29.44 50.51 11.13
N LYS A 481 -30.60 49.93 11.46
CA LYS A 481 -31.74 50.70 12.00
C LYS A 481 -31.49 51.28 13.37
N ALA A 482 -30.49 50.81 14.09
CA ALA A 482 -30.14 51.28 15.44
C ALA A 482 -29.08 52.39 15.44
N ILE A 483 -28.53 52.80 14.28
CA ILE A 483 -27.65 53.99 14.22
C ILE A 483 -28.53 55.22 14.05
N PRO A 484 -28.67 56.08 15.07
CA PRO A 484 -29.44 57.32 14.95
C PRO A 484 -28.78 58.25 13.92
N GLU A 485 -29.58 58.92 13.10
CA GLU A 485 -29.16 59.96 12.10
C GLU A 485 -28.43 61.17 12.70
N SER A 486 -28.05 61.15 13.98
CA SER A 486 -27.51 62.30 14.70
C SER A 486 -25.98 62.33 14.85
N SER A 487 -25.22 61.77 13.93
CA SER A 487 -23.73 61.92 13.91
C SER A 487 -23.23 62.76 12.72
N THR A 488 -23.92 63.80 12.36
CA THR A 488 -23.41 64.84 11.44
C THR A 488 -22.33 65.75 12.08
N HIS A 489 -21.81 65.39 13.24
CA HIS A 489 -20.78 66.18 13.94
C HIS A 489 -19.37 66.04 13.39
N TRP A 490 -19.14 65.08 12.45
CA TRP A 490 -17.83 64.91 11.80
C TRP A 490 -17.58 65.82 10.60
N LYS A 491 -18.63 66.28 9.91
CA LYS A 491 -18.49 67.15 8.74
C LYS A 491 -18.20 68.61 9.10
N SER A 492 -18.56 69.06 10.31
CA SER A 492 -18.35 70.47 10.76
C SER A 492 -16.91 70.74 11.26
N LYS A 493 -16.04 69.75 11.38
CA LYS A 493 -14.63 69.95 11.81
C LYS A 493 -13.64 69.96 10.63
N LEU A 494 -14.01 69.51 9.46
CA LEU A 494 -13.15 69.50 8.27
C LEU A 494 -13.23 70.82 7.45
N ASP A 495 -14.23 71.67 7.69
CA ASP A 495 -14.39 72.99 7.01
C ASP A 495 -13.75 74.15 7.76
N ARG A 496 -12.92 73.86 8.80
CA ARG A 496 -12.20 74.87 9.58
C ARG A 496 -10.74 74.59 9.82
N ALA A 497 -10.07 73.92 8.82
CA ALA A 497 -8.62 73.81 8.84
C ALA A 497 -8.03 74.14 7.46
#